data_0a61e01a2bd1575c694d40852f9b3f99
#
_entry.id   0a61e01a2bd1575c694d40852f9b3f99
#
_cell.length_a   1.000
_cell.length_b   1.000
_cell.length_c   1.000
_cell.angle_alpha   90.00
_cell.angle_beta   90.00
_cell.angle_gamma   90.00
#
_symmetry.space_group_name_H-M   'P 1'
#
loop_
_entity.id
_entity.type
_entity.pdbx_description
1 polymer ?
#
loop_
_entity_poly.entity_id
_entity_poly.type
_entity_poly.pdbx_seq_one_letter_code
_entity_poly.pdbx_strand_id
1 'polypeptide(L)'
;FHPDVIYIHTNWRNLTALPTTADSEAAIDAMLDEQYAHFETMWQALEQKFACPVIQNNFDRPNFRLMGNRDIWDPHGRSNFISRLNQKFYAYAASHEHFYINDIDYLSADYGLTAWGDAFFWHMYKYAICLDAIPSLANSVANIIKSLYGRNKKALVLDLDNTLWGGIVGDDGVDGLAIGPEVPELSLIHISEPTRLRCIS
;
A
#
# COMPACT_ATOMS: atom_id res chain seq x y z
N PHE A 1 10.57 -10.76 26.22
CA PHE A 1 9.92 -9.71 25.41
C PHE A 1 8.74 -10.34 24.68
N HIS A 2 7.54 -9.77 24.82
CA HIS A 2 6.30 -10.22 24.19
C HIS A 2 5.68 -9.02 23.47
N PRO A 3 5.91 -8.88 22.16
CA PRO A 3 5.31 -7.81 21.39
C PRO A 3 3.80 -8.06 21.15
N ASP A 4 3.00 -7.02 21.14
CA ASP A 4 1.59 -7.09 20.76
C ASP A 4 1.40 -7.02 19.24
N VAL A 5 2.31 -6.37 18.52
CA VAL A 5 2.37 -6.25 17.05
C VAL A 5 3.83 -6.14 16.65
N ILE A 6 4.19 -6.72 15.51
CA ILE A 6 5.49 -6.52 14.87
C ILE A 6 5.26 -5.73 13.57
N TYR A 7 5.92 -4.59 13.45
CA TYR A 7 5.94 -3.81 12.21
C TYR A 7 7.31 -3.91 11.54
N ILE A 8 7.33 -4.32 10.28
CA ILE A 8 8.55 -4.46 9.47
C ILE A 8 8.53 -3.37 8.41
N HIS A 9 9.39 -2.39 8.61
CA HIS A 9 9.56 -1.30 7.65
C HIS A 9 10.61 -1.67 6.61
N THR A 10 10.16 -1.85 5.38
CA THR A 10 11.00 -2.07 4.19
C THR A 10 10.62 -1.11 3.08
N ASN A 11 11.55 -0.87 2.16
CA ASN A 11 11.34 -0.16 0.91
C ASN A 11 12.23 -0.78 -0.19
N TRP A 12 12.11 -0.34 -1.43
CA TRP A 12 12.86 -0.92 -2.55
C TRP A 12 14.40 -0.91 -2.34
N ARG A 13 14.94 -0.04 -1.48
CA ARG A 13 16.38 0.04 -1.19
C ARG A 13 16.88 -1.06 -0.25
N ASN A 14 15.95 -1.83 0.34
CA ASN A 14 16.29 -3.01 1.14
C ASN A 14 16.50 -4.26 0.27
N LEU A 15 16.19 -4.19 -1.03
CA LEU A 15 16.47 -5.29 -1.95
C LEU A 15 17.99 -5.40 -2.16
N THR A 16 18.51 -6.60 -1.97
CA THR A 16 19.96 -6.88 -2.06
C THR A 16 20.44 -6.95 -3.48
N ALA A 17 19.55 -7.30 -4.42
CA ALA A 17 19.81 -7.35 -5.84
C ALA A 17 18.62 -6.83 -6.64
N LEU A 18 18.89 -6.21 -7.77
CA LEU A 18 17.92 -5.73 -8.73
C LEU A 18 18.40 -6.10 -10.15
N PRO A 19 17.49 -6.44 -11.07
CA PRO A 19 17.85 -6.85 -12.41
C PRO A 19 18.58 -5.74 -13.19
N THR A 20 19.41 -6.18 -14.09
CA THR A 20 20.11 -5.37 -15.09
C THR A 20 19.84 -5.91 -16.48
N THR A 21 20.11 -5.14 -17.51
CA THR A 21 19.96 -5.56 -18.92
C THR A 21 20.95 -6.68 -19.36
N ALA A 22 21.91 -7.02 -18.51
CA ALA A 22 22.87 -8.07 -18.77
C ALA A 22 22.45 -9.44 -18.21
N ASP A 23 21.42 -9.47 -17.35
CA ASP A 23 20.95 -10.69 -16.74
C ASP A 23 20.06 -11.47 -17.71
N SER A 24 20.08 -12.80 -17.64
CA SER A 24 19.09 -13.63 -18.33
C SER A 24 17.77 -13.63 -17.56
N GLU A 25 16.65 -13.89 -18.24
CA GLU A 25 15.33 -14.02 -17.58
C GLU A 25 15.34 -15.08 -16.48
N ALA A 26 16.02 -16.21 -16.69
CA ALA A 26 16.17 -17.24 -15.68
C ALA A 26 16.97 -16.77 -14.45
N ALA A 27 17.98 -15.92 -14.65
CA ALA A 27 18.71 -15.32 -13.54
C ALA A 27 17.85 -14.30 -12.76
N ILE A 28 17.01 -13.55 -13.46
CA ILE A 28 16.06 -12.61 -12.85
C ILE A 28 15.02 -13.36 -12.02
N ASP A 29 14.48 -14.47 -12.52
CA ASP A 29 13.54 -15.30 -11.79
C ASP A 29 14.17 -15.92 -10.55
N ALA A 30 15.39 -16.43 -10.65
CA ALA A 30 16.14 -16.93 -9.50
C ALA A 30 16.40 -15.84 -8.46
N MET A 31 16.77 -14.63 -8.89
CA MET A 31 16.96 -13.48 -8.02
C MET A 31 15.66 -13.10 -7.29
N LEU A 32 14.52 -13.14 -7.99
CA LEU A 32 13.21 -12.87 -7.41
C LEU A 32 12.85 -13.88 -6.32
N ASP A 33 13.09 -15.17 -6.61
CA ASP A 33 12.82 -16.26 -5.67
C ASP A 33 13.73 -16.19 -4.45
N GLU A 34 15.00 -15.84 -4.63
CA GLU A 34 15.95 -15.65 -3.51
C GLU A 34 15.52 -14.48 -2.61
N GLN A 35 15.14 -13.33 -3.20
CA GLN A 35 14.64 -12.20 -2.43
C GLN A 35 13.37 -12.58 -1.63
N TYR A 36 12.43 -13.26 -2.28
CA TYR A 36 11.21 -13.71 -1.60
C TYR A 36 11.51 -14.70 -0.47
N ALA A 37 12.34 -15.71 -0.72
CA ALA A 37 12.70 -16.72 0.27
C ALA A 37 13.37 -16.12 1.51
N HIS A 38 14.15 -15.04 1.34
CA HIS A 38 14.74 -14.31 2.47
C HIS A 38 13.64 -13.74 3.39
N PHE A 39 12.64 -13.07 2.83
CA PHE A 39 11.53 -12.52 3.61
C PHE A 39 10.64 -13.61 4.21
N GLU A 40 10.29 -14.62 3.43
CA GLU A 40 9.47 -15.75 3.89
C GLU A 40 10.11 -16.46 5.10
N THR A 41 11.42 -16.72 5.03
CA THR A 41 12.17 -17.33 6.16
C THR A 41 12.10 -16.45 7.42
N MET A 42 12.24 -15.14 7.25
CA MET A 42 12.12 -14.18 8.35
C MET A 42 10.70 -14.19 8.95
N TRP A 43 9.66 -14.16 8.12
CA TRP A 43 8.28 -14.19 8.59
C TRP A 43 7.93 -15.47 9.33
N GLN A 44 8.33 -16.62 8.79
CA GLN A 44 8.14 -17.92 9.44
C GLN A 44 8.84 -17.98 10.80
N ALA A 45 10.04 -17.44 10.91
CA ALA A 45 10.76 -17.37 12.19
C ALA A 45 10.05 -16.45 13.20
N LEU A 46 9.43 -15.35 12.74
CA LEU A 46 8.65 -14.47 13.60
C LEU A 46 7.35 -15.13 14.06
N GLU A 47 6.63 -15.79 13.17
CA GLU A 47 5.39 -16.52 13.48
C GLU A 47 5.64 -17.66 14.47
N GLN A 48 6.75 -18.39 14.32
CA GLN A 48 7.13 -19.46 15.26
C GLN A 48 7.50 -18.93 16.64
N LYS A 49 8.08 -17.73 16.71
CA LYS A 49 8.60 -17.16 17.96
C LYS A 49 7.58 -16.29 18.69
N PHE A 50 6.72 -15.61 17.98
CA PHE A 50 5.80 -14.63 18.52
C PHE A 50 4.36 -14.90 18.03
N ALA A 51 3.44 -15.04 18.96
CA ALA A 51 2.01 -15.19 18.66
C ALA A 51 1.34 -13.82 18.58
N CYS A 52 1.80 -12.97 17.66
CA CYS A 52 1.25 -11.62 17.47
C CYS A 52 1.16 -11.28 15.97
N PRO A 53 0.28 -10.37 15.58
CA PRO A 53 0.18 -9.91 14.21
C PRO A 53 1.49 -9.29 13.69
N VAL A 54 1.79 -9.57 12.41
CA VAL A 54 2.91 -8.99 11.68
C VAL A 54 2.35 -8.04 10.62
N ILE A 55 2.84 -6.81 10.61
CA ILE A 55 2.55 -5.81 9.58
C ILE A 55 3.84 -5.61 8.78
N GLN A 56 3.80 -5.95 7.49
CA GLN A 56 4.92 -5.83 6.56
C GLN A 56 4.64 -4.74 5.54
N ASN A 57 5.56 -3.81 5.31
CA ASN A 57 5.48 -3.00 4.10
C ASN A 57 5.68 -3.87 2.85
N ASN A 58 4.92 -3.60 1.80
CA ASN A 58 5.37 -3.97 0.46
C ASN A 58 6.52 -3.05 0.02
N PHE A 59 6.90 -3.07 -1.25
CA PHE A 59 7.96 -2.21 -1.77
C PHE A 59 7.36 -1.10 -2.63
N ASP A 60 7.77 0.12 -2.35
CA ASP A 60 7.58 1.29 -3.21
C ASP A 60 8.47 1.19 -4.48
N ARG A 61 8.14 1.96 -5.49
CA ARG A 61 8.92 2.01 -6.73
C ARG A 61 10.02 3.07 -6.66
N PRO A 62 11.16 2.83 -7.31
CA PRO A 62 12.12 3.91 -7.56
C PRO A 62 11.45 5.09 -8.29
N ASN A 63 11.80 6.31 -7.91
CA ASN A 63 11.32 7.52 -8.59
C ASN A 63 11.98 7.76 -9.96
N PHE A 64 12.80 6.84 -10.42
CA PHE A 64 13.46 6.85 -11.73
C PHE A 64 13.30 5.51 -12.42
N ARG A 65 13.23 5.52 -13.75
CA ARG A 65 13.10 4.33 -14.58
C ARG A 65 14.25 4.26 -15.56
N LEU A 66 15.09 3.23 -15.43
CA LEU A 66 16.29 3.07 -16.27
C LEU A 66 15.92 2.68 -17.72
N MET A 67 14.78 2.00 -17.91
CA MET A 67 14.31 1.53 -19.21
C MET A 67 13.10 2.36 -19.73
N GLY A 68 12.83 3.53 -19.14
CA GLY A 68 11.69 4.37 -19.51
C GLY A 68 10.35 3.61 -19.35
N ASN A 69 9.50 3.64 -20.39
CA ASN A 69 8.20 2.96 -20.33
C ASN A 69 8.29 1.43 -20.37
N ARG A 70 9.43 0.87 -20.76
CA ARG A 70 9.66 -0.58 -20.72
C ARG A 70 9.84 -1.12 -19.30
N ASP A 71 10.24 -0.28 -18.35
CA ASP A 71 10.60 -0.66 -16.99
C ASP A 71 9.46 -1.40 -16.24
N ILE A 72 8.21 -1.20 -16.64
CA ILE A 72 7.05 -1.83 -15.97
C ILE A 72 6.71 -3.22 -16.52
N TRP A 73 7.02 -3.52 -17.77
CA TRP A 73 6.62 -4.79 -18.40
C TRP A 73 7.81 -5.67 -18.82
N ASP A 74 9.00 -5.11 -19.01
CA ASP A 74 10.20 -5.86 -19.36
C ASP A 74 10.77 -6.55 -18.09
N PRO A 75 11.13 -7.84 -18.15
CA PRO A 75 11.70 -8.57 -17.00
C PRO A 75 12.94 -7.89 -16.37
N HIS A 76 13.73 -7.18 -17.18
CA HIS A 76 14.92 -6.45 -16.72
C HIS A 76 14.56 -5.12 -16.02
N GLY A 77 13.30 -4.70 -16.07
CA GLY A 77 12.84 -3.46 -15.45
C GLY A 77 12.74 -3.59 -13.93
N ARG A 78 13.25 -2.61 -13.20
CA ARG A 78 13.17 -2.58 -11.74
C ARG A 78 11.73 -2.48 -11.24
N SER A 79 10.89 -1.69 -11.93
CA SER A 79 9.47 -1.59 -11.58
C SER A 79 8.73 -2.90 -11.82
N ASN A 80 9.09 -3.67 -12.87
CA ASN A 80 8.56 -5.00 -13.10
C ASN A 80 8.95 -5.96 -11.98
N PHE A 81 10.23 -6.00 -11.65
CA PHE A 81 10.77 -6.87 -10.59
C PHE A 81 10.09 -6.61 -9.24
N ILE A 82 9.99 -5.33 -8.84
CA ILE A 82 9.34 -4.94 -7.58
C ILE A 82 7.85 -5.31 -7.60
N SER A 83 7.14 -5.09 -8.71
CA SER A 83 5.74 -5.46 -8.83
C SER A 83 5.53 -6.97 -8.69
N ARG A 84 6.41 -7.78 -9.28
CA ARG A 84 6.38 -9.26 -9.15
C ARG A 84 6.68 -9.71 -7.72
N LEU A 85 7.61 -9.06 -7.04
CA LEU A 85 7.91 -9.36 -5.64
C LEU A 85 6.74 -8.99 -4.73
N ASN A 86 6.12 -7.83 -4.93
CA ASN A 86 4.93 -7.41 -4.20
C ASN A 86 3.78 -8.42 -4.39
N GLN A 87 3.59 -8.97 -5.59
CA GLN A 87 2.58 -10.02 -5.82
C GLN A 87 2.83 -11.27 -4.97
N LYS A 88 4.09 -11.68 -4.79
CA LYS A 88 4.43 -12.79 -3.88
C LYS A 88 4.11 -12.45 -2.43
N PHE A 89 4.33 -11.21 -1.99
CA PHE A 89 3.97 -10.73 -0.64
C PHE A 89 2.45 -10.76 -0.43
N TYR A 90 1.67 -10.35 -1.43
CA TYR A 90 0.20 -10.40 -1.36
C TYR A 90 -0.32 -11.82 -1.29
N ALA A 91 0.28 -12.75 -2.04
CA ALA A 91 -0.07 -14.17 -1.99
C ALA A 91 0.23 -14.77 -0.60
N TYR A 92 1.35 -14.39 0.02
CA TYR A 92 1.67 -14.79 1.40
C TYR A 92 0.62 -14.24 2.39
N ALA A 93 0.33 -12.95 2.32
CA ALA A 93 -0.66 -12.32 3.20
C ALA A 93 -2.07 -12.93 3.05
N ALA A 94 -2.45 -13.31 1.83
CA ALA A 94 -3.75 -13.94 1.57
C ALA A 94 -3.88 -15.35 2.18
N SER A 95 -2.76 -16.02 2.47
CA SER A 95 -2.71 -17.37 3.04
C SER A 95 -2.35 -17.44 4.53
N HIS A 96 -2.04 -16.29 5.17
CA HIS A 96 -1.61 -16.21 6.57
C HIS A 96 -2.47 -15.21 7.35
N GLU A 97 -3.28 -15.71 8.28
CA GLU A 97 -4.35 -14.96 8.95
C GLU A 97 -3.88 -13.76 9.78
N HIS A 98 -2.67 -13.79 10.31
CA HIS A 98 -2.11 -12.73 11.17
C HIS A 98 -1.02 -11.92 10.49
N PHE A 99 -0.95 -11.98 9.17
CA PHE A 99 0.01 -11.24 8.37
C PHE A 99 -0.70 -10.19 7.52
N TYR A 100 -0.27 -8.95 7.65
CA TYR A 100 -0.91 -7.78 7.04
C TYR A 100 0.08 -6.98 6.22
N ILE A 101 -0.36 -6.48 5.07
CA ILE A 101 0.45 -5.60 4.22
C ILE A 101 0.11 -4.14 4.54
N ASN A 102 1.14 -3.33 4.77
CA ASN A 102 1.05 -1.88 4.69
C ASN A 102 1.51 -1.46 3.29
N ASP A 103 0.58 -0.98 2.47
CA ASP A 103 0.81 -0.71 1.05
C ASP A 103 1.52 0.63 0.84
N ILE A 104 2.86 0.62 0.92
CA ILE A 104 3.67 1.81 0.66
C ILE A 104 3.83 2.11 -0.84
N ASP A 105 3.57 1.15 -1.74
CA ASP A 105 3.53 1.42 -3.18
C ASP A 105 2.41 2.42 -3.48
N TYR A 106 1.22 2.18 -2.95
CA TYR A 106 0.10 3.12 -3.05
C TYR A 106 0.42 4.45 -2.36
N LEU A 107 0.91 4.42 -1.12
CA LEU A 107 1.21 5.65 -0.37
C LEU A 107 2.24 6.52 -1.09
N SER A 108 3.25 5.91 -1.69
CA SER A 108 4.28 6.63 -2.46
C SER A 108 3.72 7.29 -3.72
N ALA A 109 2.76 6.63 -4.37
CA ALA A 109 2.10 7.16 -5.56
C ALA A 109 1.13 8.31 -5.21
N ASP A 110 0.35 8.16 -4.14
CA ASP A 110 -0.59 9.16 -3.64
C ASP A 110 0.12 10.43 -3.13
N TYR A 111 1.22 10.27 -2.41
CA TYR A 111 2.06 11.39 -1.94
C TYR A 111 2.78 12.10 -3.09
N GLY A 112 3.03 11.38 -4.16
CA GLY A 112 3.84 11.79 -5.29
C GLY A 112 5.23 11.16 -5.24
N LEU A 113 5.45 10.20 -6.14
CA LEU A 113 6.63 9.32 -6.14
C LEU A 113 7.97 10.07 -6.10
N THR A 114 8.06 11.23 -6.76
CA THR A 114 9.28 12.05 -6.76
C THR A 114 9.53 12.72 -5.40
N ALA A 115 8.48 13.13 -4.71
CA ALA A 115 8.58 13.78 -3.40
C ALA A 115 8.70 12.76 -2.25
N TRP A 116 8.22 11.54 -2.45
CA TRP A 116 8.28 10.45 -1.46
C TRP A 116 9.71 10.13 -1.02
N GLY A 117 10.66 10.07 -1.95
CA GLY A 117 12.05 9.78 -1.68
C GLY A 117 12.93 11.02 -1.81
N ASP A 118 13.65 11.39 -0.76
CA ASP A 118 14.61 12.48 -0.76
C ASP A 118 16.04 11.95 -0.93
N ALA A 119 16.67 12.28 -2.07
CA ALA A 119 18.02 11.82 -2.38
C ALA A 119 19.06 12.38 -1.40
N PHE A 120 18.91 13.64 -0.95
CA PHE A 120 19.84 14.26 0.01
C PHE A 120 19.79 13.52 1.35
N PHE A 121 18.62 13.35 1.94
CA PHE A 121 18.45 12.65 3.21
C PHE A 121 18.84 11.18 3.11
N TRP A 122 18.60 10.53 1.97
CA TRP A 122 19.11 9.18 1.75
C TRP A 122 20.64 9.09 1.76
N HIS A 123 21.31 9.97 1.05
CA HIS A 123 22.76 9.93 0.99
C HIS A 123 23.41 10.29 2.32
N MET A 124 22.87 11.30 3.01
CA MET A 124 23.41 11.79 4.28
C MET A 124 23.04 10.90 5.48
N TYR A 125 21.80 10.44 5.56
CA TYR A 125 21.27 9.82 6.78
C TYR A 125 20.62 8.46 6.56
N LYS A 126 20.55 7.98 5.32
CA LYS A 126 19.85 6.75 4.95
C LYS A 126 18.34 6.77 5.25
N TYR A 127 17.73 7.94 5.25
CA TYR A 127 16.28 8.04 5.34
C TYR A 127 15.65 7.59 4.03
N ALA A 128 14.81 6.57 4.14
CA ALA A 128 14.21 5.90 2.99
C ALA A 128 13.11 6.72 2.33
N ILE A 129 12.39 7.49 3.14
CA ILE A 129 11.30 8.38 2.73
C ILE A 129 11.59 9.81 3.22
N CYS A 130 11.00 10.80 2.58
CA CYS A 130 11.11 12.18 3.02
C CYS A 130 10.41 12.36 4.40
N LEU A 131 10.90 13.31 5.19
CA LEU A 131 10.42 13.52 6.56
C LEU A 131 8.93 13.90 6.60
N ASP A 132 8.48 14.69 5.62
CA ASP A 132 7.10 15.16 5.54
C ASP A 132 6.10 14.05 5.17
N ALA A 133 6.56 12.91 4.64
CA ALA A 133 5.73 11.75 4.35
C ALA A 133 5.58 10.79 5.55
N ILE A 134 6.40 10.95 6.61
CA ILE A 134 6.34 10.11 7.81
C ILE A 134 4.93 10.09 8.46
N PRO A 135 4.22 11.23 8.60
CA PRO A 135 2.87 11.21 9.15
C PRO A 135 1.88 10.36 8.35
N SER A 136 1.97 10.35 7.01
CA SER A 136 1.12 9.53 6.14
C SER A 136 1.41 8.04 6.35
N LEU A 137 2.68 7.65 6.39
CA LEU A 137 3.09 6.28 6.70
C LEU A 137 2.61 5.86 8.10
N ALA A 138 2.84 6.69 9.10
CA ALA A 138 2.44 6.41 10.48
C ALA A 138 0.92 6.26 10.62
N ASN A 139 0.14 7.10 9.93
CA ASN A 139 -1.32 7.01 9.91
C ASN A 139 -1.80 5.71 9.27
N SER A 140 -1.18 5.28 8.17
CA SER A 140 -1.51 4.01 7.52
C SER A 140 -1.30 2.82 8.46
N VAL A 141 -0.13 2.72 9.07
CA VAL A 141 0.18 1.67 10.07
C VAL A 141 -0.77 1.74 11.27
N ALA A 142 -1.03 2.95 11.79
CA ALA A 142 -1.95 3.13 12.90
C ALA A 142 -3.38 2.69 12.59
N ASN A 143 -3.84 2.88 11.34
CA ASN A 143 -5.17 2.42 10.91
C ASN A 143 -5.24 0.90 10.82
N ILE A 144 -4.19 0.22 10.37
CA ILE A 144 -4.11 -1.25 10.42
C ILE A 144 -4.21 -1.71 11.88
N ILE A 145 -3.39 -1.15 12.76
CA ILE A 145 -3.40 -1.50 14.20
C ILE A 145 -4.79 -1.25 14.83
N LYS A 146 -5.43 -0.11 14.51
CA LYS A 146 -6.81 0.16 14.98
C LYS A 146 -7.79 -0.90 14.53
N SER A 147 -7.67 -1.36 13.27
CA SER A 147 -8.50 -2.45 12.73
C SER A 147 -8.30 -3.74 13.50
N LEU A 148 -7.05 -4.13 13.75
CA LEU A 148 -6.71 -5.34 14.48
C LEU A 148 -7.34 -5.40 15.88
N TYR A 149 -7.41 -4.25 16.56
CA TYR A 149 -8.00 -4.15 17.90
C TYR A 149 -9.48 -3.73 17.91
N GLY A 150 -10.17 -3.84 16.77
CA GLY A 150 -11.62 -3.57 16.67
C GLY A 150 -12.01 -2.12 17.00
N ARG A 151 -11.06 -1.16 16.88
CA ARG A 151 -11.28 0.28 17.16
C ARG A 151 -11.77 1.06 15.94
N ASN A 152 -12.33 0.36 14.95
CA ASN A 152 -12.91 0.98 13.77
C ASN A 152 -14.24 1.66 14.13
N LYS A 153 -14.60 2.70 13.37
CA LYS A 153 -15.93 3.28 13.42
C LYS A 153 -16.92 2.24 12.91
N LYS A 154 -17.96 1.96 13.70
CA LYS A 154 -18.97 0.92 13.41
C LYS A 154 -20.20 1.45 12.65
N ALA A 155 -20.36 2.77 12.61
CA ALA A 155 -21.46 3.44 11.95
C ALA A 155 -20.96 4.72 11.28
N LEU A 156 -21.49 4.99 10.10
CA LEU A 156 -21.32 6.24 9.37
C LEU A 156 -22.71 6.89 9.30
N VAL A 157 -22.85 8.06 9.88
CA VAL A 157 -24.05 8.89 9.77
C VAL A 157 -23.73 10.01 8.80
N LEU A 158 -24.48 10.08 7.71
CA LEU A 158 -24.32 11.08 6.68
C LEU A 158 -25.57 11.96 6.62
N ASP A 159 -25.35 13.24 6.42
CA ASP A 159 -26.38 14.14 5.94
C ASP A 159 -26.67 13.81 4.47
N LEU A 160 -27.88 14.04 4.03
CA LEU A 160 -28.33 13.64 2.71
C LEU A 160 -28.29 14.81 1.71
N ASP A 161 -28.93 15.94 2.07
CA ASP A 161 -29.05 17.10 1.21
C ASP A 161 -27.69 17.78 0.98
N ASN A 162 -27.33 18.03 -0.26
CA ASN A 162 -26.02 18.57 -0.66
C ASN A 162 -24.80 17.79 -0.12
N THR A 163 -25.00 16.55 0.37
CA THR A 163 -23.96 15.66 0.87
C THR A 163 -23.89 14.36 0.09
N LEU A 164 -25.00 13.64 -0.04
CA LEU A 164 -25.11 12.42 -0.87
C LEU A 164 -25.71 12.69 -2.24
N TRP A 165 -26.47 13.76 -2.38
CA TRP A 165 -26.98 14.26 -3.63
C TRP A 165 -26.94 15.79 -3.66
N GLY A 166 -26.90 16.38 -4.86
CA GLY A 166 -27.03 17.82 -5.02
C GLY A 166 -28.49 18.22 -4.98
N GLY A 167 -28.80 19.24 -4.18
CA GLY A 167 -30.15 19.73 -3.97
C GLY A 167 -30.73 19.38 -2.60
N ILE A 168 -31.90 19.95 -2.32
CA ILE A 168 -32.64 19.80 -1.07
C ILE A 168 -34.00 19.16 -1.41
N VAL A 169 -34.21 17.93 -0.89
CA VAL A 169 -35.44 17.16 -1.20
C VAL A 169 -36.71 17.96 -0.93
N GLY A 170 -36.76 18.76 0.14
CA GLY A 170 -37.91 19.56 0.53
C GLY A 170 -38.22 20.72 -0.40
N ASP A 171 -37.23 21.28 -1.06
CA ASP A 171 -37.34 22.47 -1.92
C ASP A 171 -37.41 22.10 -3.41
N ASP A 172 -36.56 21.17 -3.83
CA ASP A 172 -36.37 20.80 -5.25
C ASP A 172 -37.23 19.61 -5.68
N GLY A 173 -37.75 18.87 -4.72
CA GLY A 173 -38.44 17.60 -4.98
C GLY A 173 -37.51 16.49 -5.43
N VAL A 174 -38.00 15.27 -5.55
CA VAL A 174 -37.19 14.09 -5.92
C VAL A 174 -36.64 14.22 -7.35
N ASP A 175 -37.40 14.83 -8.25
CA ASP A 175 -36.99 15.00 -9.66
C ASP A 175 -35.97 16.11 -9.85
N GLY A 176 -35.82 17.00 -8.87
CA GLY A 176 -34.82 18.10 -8.90
C GLY A 176 -33.48 17.73 -8.28
N LEU A 177 -33.36 16.52 -7.73
CA LEU A 177 -32.11 16.09 -7.13
C LEU A 177 -31.07 15.69 -8.18
N ALA A 178 -29.86 16.21 -8.03
CA ALA A 178 -28.74 15.78 -8.85
C ALA A 178 -28.12 14.52 -8.25
N ILE A 179 -28.39 13.36 -8.87
CA ILE A 179 -27.88 12.06 -8.45
C ILE A 179 -27.20 11.41 -9.66
N GLY A 180 -25.92 11.10 -9.54
CA GLY A 180 -25.23 10.32 -10.57
C GLY A 180 -23.79 10.74 -10.85
N PRO A 181 -23.08 9.95 -11.71
CA PRO A 181 -21.67 10.16 -12.03
C PRO A 181 -21.39 11.42 -12.86
N GLU A 182 -22.42 12.06 -13.35
CA GLU A 182 -22.32 13.19 -14.29
C GLU A 182 -22.14 14.54 -13.58
N VAL A 183 -22.32 14.57 -12.27
CA VAL A 183 -22.23 15.79 -11.46
C VAL A 183 -20.91 15.77 -10.66
N PRO A 184 -19.93 16.66 -10.99
CA PRO A 184 -18.62 16.65 -10.33
C PRO A 184 -18.66 16.82 -8.81
N GLU A 185 -19.72 17.47 -8.31
CA GLU A 185 -19.93 17.74 -6.88
C GLU A 185 -20.36 16.48 -6.09
N LEU A 186 -20.80 15.42 -6.77
CA LEU A 186 -21.25 14.17 -6.16
C LEU A 186 -20.16 13.08 -6.09
N SER A 187 -18.90 13.45 -6.13
CA SER A 187 -17.77 12.51 -6.06
C SER A 187 -17.77 11.62 -4.80
N LEU A 188 -18.44 12.04 -3.73
CA LEU A 188 -18.57 11.25 -2.50
C LEU A 188 -19.41 9.97 -2.67
N ILE A 189 -20.40 9.94 -3.56
CA ILE A 189 -21.19 8.74 -3.84
C ILE A 189 -20.29 7.67 -4.50
N HIS A 190 -19.42 8.06 -5.40
CA HIS A 190 -18.46 7.17 -6.04
C HIS A 190 -17.39 6.64 -5.10
N ILE A 191 -17.06 7.39 -4.06
CA ILE A 191 -16.11 6.97 -3.02
C ILE A 191 -16.77 6.03 -2.01
N SER A 192 -18.08 6.19 -1.74
CA SER A 192 -18.80 5.38 -0.76
C SER A 192 -19.32 4.05 -1.30
N GLU A 193 -19.61 3.94 -2.58
CA GLU A 193 -20.13 2.72 -3.20
C GLU A 193 -19.14 1.53 -3.17
N PRO A 194 -17.85 1.68 -3.49
CA PRO A 194 -16.91 0.58 -3.37
C PRO A 194 -16.55 0.25 -1.92
N THR A 195 -16.77 1.17 -1.02
CA THR A 195 -16.60 0.94 0.42
C THR A 195 -17.83 0.25 1.01
N ARG A 196 -18.35 -0.75 0.36
CA ARG A 196 -18.90 -1.85 1.13
C ARG A 196 -17.76 -2.30 2.01
N LEU A 197 -17.75 -1.76 3.21
CA LEU A 197 -16.97 -2.24 4.32
C LEU A 197 -17.16 -3.75 4.40
N ARG A 198 -16.44 -4.50 3.62
CA ARG A 198 -16.05 -5.82 4.01
C ARG A 198 -15.15 -5.54 5.21
N CYS A 199 -15.80 -5.42 6.35
CA CYS A 199 -15.14 -5.70 7.58
C CYS A 199 -14.30 -6.93 7.30
N ILE A 200 -12.99 -6.80 7.47
CA ILE A 200 -12.12 -7.93 7.59
C ILE A 200 -12.68 -8.69 8.79
N SER A 201 -13.45 -9.72 8.48
CA SER A 201 -13.89 -10.71 9.46
C SER A 201 -12.87 -11.81 9.49
#